data_88dc6f536e1f92fdafc6747db19ca38a
#
_entry.id   88dc6f536e1f92fdafc6747db19ca38a
#
_cell.length_a   1.000
_cell.length_b   1.000
_cell.length_c   1.000
_cell.angle_alpha   90.00
_cell.angle_beta   90.00
_cell.angle_gamma   90.00
#
_symmetry.space_group_name_H-M   'P 1'
#
loop_
_entity.id
_entity.type
_entity.pdbx_description
1 polymer ?
#
loop_
_entity_poly.entity_id
_entity_poly.type
_entity_poly.pdbx_seq_one_letter_code
_entity_poly.pdbx_strand_id
1 'polypeptide(L)'
;MNIQEAKKITLSLIDTFNKASQVALDLRKVGLKKEIKSDNTPVTNGDIEVNKMLTKKISEITPNISIVSEENTNHKNDNNLENFWLIDPIDGTRDYMNDRDEFTLNAALIINKKP
;
A
#
# COMPACT_ATOMS: atom_id res chain seq x y z
N MET A 1 2.31 6.21 20.79
CA MET A 1 1.56 7.08 19.86
C MET A 1 0.10 7.15 20.30
N ASN A 2 -0.47 8.33 20.37
CA ASN A 2 -1.88 8.51 20.72
C ASN A 2 -2.76 8.63 19.47
N ILE A 3 -4.08 8.63 19.66
CA ILE A 3 -5.05 8.68 18.55
C ILE A 3 -4.92 9.99 17.75
N GLN A 4 -4.67 11.10 18.42
CA GLN A 4 -4.53 12.40 17.72
C GLN A 4 -3.30 12.43 16.82
N GLU A 5 -2.19 11.89 17.26
CA GLU A 5 -0.98 11.78 16.45
C GLU A 5 -1.21 10.84 15.26
N ALA A 6 -1.86 9.69 15.49
CA ALA A 6 -2.19 8.76 14.43
C ALA A 6 -3.10 9.40 13.38
N LYS A 7 -4.10 10.16 13.80
CA LYS A 7 -5.00 10.88 12.89
C LYS A 7 -4.22 11.91 12.05
N LYS A 8 -3.35 12.68 12.67
CA LYS A 8 -2.52 13.66 11.97
C LYS A 8 -1.64 12.99 10.90
N ILE A 9 -1.02 11.88 11.26
CA ILE A 9 -0.18 11.11 10.35
C ILE A 9 -0.99 10.61 9.16
N THR A 10 -2.15 9.99 9.40
CA THR A 10 -2.98 9.46 8.33
C THR A 10 -3.49 10.56 7.40
N LEU A 11 -3.88 11.70 7.94
CA LEU A 11 -4.31 12.84 7.14
C LEU A 11 -3.18 13.41 6.26
N SER A 12 -1.93 13.33 6.73
CA SER A 12 -0.78 13.82 5.96
C SER A 12 -0.50 12.95 4.72
N LEU A 13 -1.09 11.76 4.62
CA LEU A 13 -0.89 10.85 3.49
C LEU A 13 -1.89 11.07 2.34
N ILE A 14 -2.92 11.88 2.52
CA ILE A 14 -3.98 12.05 1.52
C ILE A 14 -3.39 12.47 0.17
N ASP A 15 -2.49 13.45 0.16
CA ASP A 15 -1.88 13.92 -1.10
C ASP A 15 -1.09 12.81 -1.80
N THR A 16 -0.35 12.00 -1.04
CA THR A 16 0.41 10.88 -1.59
C THR A 16 -0.53 9.82 -2.18
N PHE A 17 -1.64 9.51 -1.50
CA PHE A 17 -2.64 8.58 -2.04
C PHE A 17 -3.25 9.10 -3.34
N ASN A 18 -3.55 10.39 -3.43
CA ASN A 18 -4.06 11.00 -4.65
C ASN A 18 -3.06 10.89 -5.80
N LYS A 19 -1.79 11.17 -5.54
CA LYS A 19 -0.73 11.03 -6.53
C LYS A 19 -0.52 9.58 -6.96
N ALA A 20 -0.52 8.65 -6.01
CA ALA A 20 -0.36 7.22 -6.29
C ALA A 20 -1.54 6.69 -7.10
N SER A 21 -2.76 7.13 -6.80
CA SER A 21 -3.94 6.77 -7.58
C SER A 21 -3.82 7.24 -9.02
N GLN A 22 -3.31 8.44 -9.24
CA GLN A 22 -3.11 8.96 -10.59
C GLN A 22 -2.06 8.15 -11.34
N VAL A 23 -0.96 7.77 -10.68
CA VAL A 23 0.07 6.92 -11.27
C VAL A 23 -0.52 5.56 -11.66
N ALA A 24 -1.35 4.96 -10.80
CA ALA A 24 -2.01 3.69 -11.11
C ALA A 24 -2.89 3.80 -12.35
N LEU A 25 -3.66 4.87 -12.48
CA LEU A 25 -4.52 5.10 -13.64
C LEU A 25 -3.70 5.36 -14.90
N ASP A 26 -2.62 6.13 -14.82
CA ASP A 26 -1.76 6.44 -15.95
C ASP A 26 -1.05 5.20 -16.47
N LEU A 27 -0.51 4.36 -15.58
CA LEU A 27 0.15 3.11 -15.98
C LEU A 27 -0.84 2.15 -16.64
N ARG A 28 -2.06 2.06 -16.13
CA ARG A 28 -3.11 1.24 -16.74
C ARG A 28 -3.43 1.74 -18.16
N LYS A 29 -3.52 3.04 -18.34
CA LYS A 29 -3.81 3.67 -19.63
C LYS A 29 -2.73 3.38 -20.68
N VAL A 30 -1.47 3.40 -20.27
CA VAL A 30 -0.33 3.12 -21.16
C VAL A 30 -0.24 1.61 -21.47
N GLY A 31 -0.66 0.76 -20.56
CA GLY A 31 -0.60 -0.70 -20.70
C GLY A 31 0.23 -1.32 -19.57
N LEU A 32 -0.41 -2.20 -18.80
CA LEU A 32 0.22 -2.81 -17.63
C LEU A 32 1.14 -3.96 -18.01
N LYS A 33 2.27 -4.07 -17.30
CA LYS A 33 3.12 -5.26 -17.29
C LYS A 33 2.65 -6.16 -16.16
N LYS A 34 2.31 -7.39 -16.49
CA LYS A 34 1.67 -8.33 -15.57
C LYS A 34 2.58 -9.51 -15.29
N GLU A 35 2.63 -9.95 -14.03
CA GLU A 35 3.32 -11.15 -13.60
C GLU A 35 2.40 -11.95 -12.69
N ILE A 36 2.59 -13.28 -12.66
CA ILE A 36 1.88 -14.16 -11.74
C ILE A 36 2.86 -14.56 -10.65
N LYS A 37 2.49 -14.27 -9.38
CA LYS A 37 3.31 -14.64 -8.22
C LYS A 37 3.25 -16.15 -7.97
N SER A 38 4.14 -16.65 -7.12
CA SER A 38 4.24 -18.07 -6.79
C SER A 38 2.96 -18.66 -6.20
N ASP A 39 2.11 -17.83 -5.58
CA ASP A 39 0.82 -18.23 -5.02
C ASP A 39 -0.34 -18.12 -6.04
N ASN A 40 -0.03 -17.95 -7.33
CA ASN A 40 -0.98 -17.77 -8.43
C ASN A 40 -1.78 -16.46 -8.40
N THR A 41 -1.37 -15.49 -7.58
CA THR A 41 -2.00 -14.16 -7.60
C THR A 41 -1.28 -13.24 -8.58
N PRO A 42 -2.02 -12.36 -9.28
CA PRO A 42 -1.39 -11.43 -10.22
C PRO A 42 -0.75 -10.24 -9.50
N VAL A 43 0.33 -9.73 -10.11
CA VAL A 43 0.93 -8.46 -9.73
C VAL A 43 1.24 -7.68 -11.00
N THR A 44 1.05 -6.37 -10.97
CA THR A 44 1.35 -5.48 -12.10
C THR A 44 2.41 -4.46 -11.71
N ASN A 45 2.97 -3.77 -12.72
CA ASN A 45 3.85 -2.64 -12.46
C ASN A 45 3.13 -1.51 -11.72
N GLY A 46 1.79 -1.42 -11.85
CA GLY A 46 0.97 -0.50 -11.04
C GLY A 46 1.04 -0.82 -9.56
N ASP A 47 0.86 -2.09 -9.17
CA ASP A 47 0.98 -2.54 -7.78
C ASP A 47 2.36 -2.19 -7.20
N ILE A 48 3.41 -2.45 -7.96
CA ILE A 48 4.79 -2.22 -7.52
C ILE A 48 5.08 -0.73 -7.35
N GLU A 49 4.68 0.09 -8.32
CA GLU A 49 4.95 1.53 -8.28
C GLU A 49 4.17 2.22 -7.17
N VAL A 50 2.88 1.88 -7.00
CA VAL A 50 2.07 2.41 -5.89
C VAL A 50 2.69 2.01 -4.55
N ASN A 51 3.12 0.76 -4.41
CA ASN A 51 3.78 0.30 -3.19
C ASN A 51 5.03 1.14 -2.88
N LYS A 52 5.87 1.41 -3.87
CA LYS A 52 7.06 2.25 -3.69
C LYS A 52 6.70 3.65 -3.20
N MET A 53 5.70 4.27 -3.80
CA MET A 53 5.28 5.63 -3.43
C MET A 53 4.75 5.67 -2.00
N LEU A 54 3.88 4.73 -1.62
CA LEU A 54 3.28 4.68 -0.29
C LEU A 54 4.33 4.34 0.77
N THR A 55 5.17 3.34 0.54
CA THR A 55 6.18 2.93 1.52
C THR A 55 7.24 4.00 1.72
N LYS A 56 7.65 4.68 0.65
CA LYS A 56 8.61 5.78 0.77
C LYS A 56 8.08 6.90 1.65
N LYS A 57 6.86 7.36 1.38
CA LYS A 57 6.27 8.47 2.16
C LYS A 57 6.02 8.08 3.60
N ILE A 58 5.49 6.88 3.82
CA ILE A 58 5.22 6.38 5.17
C ILE A 58 6.52 6.24 5.97
N SER A 59 7.59 5.73 5.34
CA SER A 59 8.90 5.63 6.00
C SER A 59 9.50 7.00 6.35
N GLU A 60 9.25 8.01 5.53
CA GLU A 60 9.69 9.38 5.82
C GLU A 60 8.96 9.98 7.01
N ILE A 61 7.65 9.74 7.12
CA ILE A 61 6.81 10.28 8.20
C ILE A 61 7.00 9.50 9.51
N THR A 62 7.10 8.17 9.41
CA THR A 62 7.19 7.29 10.57
C THR A 62 8.38 6.32 10.42
N PRO A 63 9.63 6.82 10.52
CA PRO A 63 10.81 5.97 10.25
C PRO A 63 10.98 4.80 11.21
N ASN A 64 10.36 4.87 12.39
CA ASN A 64 10.50 3.84 13.42
C ASN A 64 9.34 2.85 13.45
N ILE A 65 8.38 2.96 12.52
CA ILE A 65 7.23 2.06 12.46
C ILE A 65 7.40 1.13 11.26
N SER A 66 7.35 -0.18 11.51
CA SER A 66 7.51 -1.20 10.47
C SER A 66 6.34 -1.18 9.49
N ILE A 67 6.63 -1.55 8.24
CA ILE A 67 5.64 -1.64 7.18
C ILE A 67 5.50 -3.11 6.76
N VAL A 68 4.25 -3.59 6.76
CA VAL A 68 3.87 -4.88 6.21
C VAL A 68 3.06 -4.62 4.95
N SER A 69 3.55 -5.08 3.81
CA SER A 69 2.90 -4.85 2.52
C SER A 69 2.76 -6.15 1.74
N GLU A 70 1.69 -6.25 0.95
CA GLU A 70 1.48 -7.36 0.01
C GLU A 70 2.67 -7.52 -0.96
N GLU A 71 3.31 -6.43 -1.34
CA GLU A 71 4.42 -6.41 -2.29
C GLU A 71 5.79 -6.38 -1.60
N ASN A 72 5.83 -6.51 -0.28
CA ASN A 72 7.05 -6.50 0.52
C ASN A 72 6.94 -7.56 1.62
N THR A 73 7.80 -8.59 1.58
CA THR A 73 7.74 -9.73 2.50
C THR A 73 8.62 -9.59 3.73
N ASN A 74 9.40 -8.51 3.87
CA ASN A 74 10.44 -8.40 4.89
C ASN A 74 9.93 -8.48 6.33
N HIS A 75 8.69 -8.12 6.58
CA HIS A 75 8.10 -8.09 7.93
C HIS A 75 6.87 -8.98 8.10
N LYS A 76 6.52 -9.78 7.09
CA LYS A 76 5.31 -10.62 7.14
C LYS A 76 5.33 -11.68 8.23
N ASN A 77 6.52 -12.10 8.66
CA ASN A 77 6.69 -13.16 9.66
C ASN A 77 6.99 -12.62 11.06
N ASP A 78 6.93 -11.32 11.26
CA ASP A 78 7.17 -10.72 12.58
C ASP A 78 5.86 -10.66 13.36
N ASN A 79 5.60 -11.71 14.13
CA ASN A 79 4.36 -11.88 14.88
C ASN A 79 4.27 -11.00 16.14
N ASN A 80 5.33 -10.24 16.46
CA ASN A 80 5.40 -9.46 17.68
C ASN A 80 5.19 -7.96 17.48
N LEU A 81 4.80 -7.55 16.29
CA LEU A 81 4.56 -6.13 16.00
C LEU A 81 3.29 -5.66 16.71
N GLU A 82 3.42 -4.66 17.57
CA GLU A 82 2.28 -3.99 18.20
C GLU A 82 1.83 -2.79 17.39
N ASN A 83 2.80 -2.05 16.81
CA ASN A 83 2.55 -0.90 15.97
C ASN A 83 3.19 -1.15 14.61
N PHE A 84 2.39 -1.10 13.58
CA PHE A 84 2.89 -1.30 12.22
C PHE A 84 1.89 -0.73 11.20
N TRP A 85 2.38 -0.54 9.98
CA TRP A 85 1.53 -0.24 8.84
C TRP A 85 1.20 -1.51 8.10
N LEU A 86 -0.06 -1.65 7.72
CA LEU A 86 -0.50 -2.72 6.82
C LEU A 86 -0.91 -2.07 5.52
N ILE A 87 -0.23 -2.43 4.42
CA ILE A 87 -0.44 -1.80 3.13
C ILE A 87 -0.86 -2.86 2.10
N ASP A 88 -1.96 -2.59 1.42
CA ASP A 88 -2.32 -3.26 0.17
C ASP A 88 -2.31 -2.19 -0.92
N PRO A 89 -1.25 -2.10 -1.73
CA PRO A 89 -1.11 -0.99 -2.67
C PRO A 89 -2.23 -0.92 -3.68
N ILE A 90 -2.67 -2.06 -4.21
CA ILE A 90 -3.88 -2.15 -5.03
C ILE A 90 -4.66 -3.38 -4.58
N ASP A 91 -5.78 -3.14 -3.89
CA ASP A 91 -6.77 -4.17 -3.57
C ASP A 91 -7.71 -4.27 -4.76
N GLY A 92 -7.89 -5.49 -5.29
CA GLY A 92 -8.65 -5.71 -6.51
C GLY A 92 -7.77 -5.65 -7.76
N THR A 93 -6.57 -6.24 -7.71
CA THR A 93 -5.62 -6.24 -8.83
C THR A 93 -6.22 -6.80 -10.11
N ARG A 94 -7.07 -7.84 -10.01
CA ARG A 94 -7.72 -8.42 -11.20
C ARG A 94 -8.66 -7.44 -11.87
N ASP A 95 -9.44 -6.69 -11.11
CA ASP A 95 -10.32 -5.65 -11.65
C ASP A 95 -9.50 -4.50 -12.25
N TYR A 96 -8.43 -4.10 -11.56
CA TYR A 96 -7.51 -3.09 -12.05
C TYR A 96 -6.89 -3.50 -13.41
N MET A 97 -6.40 -4.73 -13.53
CA MET A 97 -5.83 -5.27 -14.76
C MET A 97 -6.82 -5.31 -15.92
N ASN A 98 -8.11 -5.48 -15.64
CA ASN A 98 -9.16 -5.66 -16.63
C ASN A 98 -9.95 -4.37 -16.89
N ASP A 99 -9.37 -3.22 -16.61
CA ASP A 99 -9.95 -1.89 -16.82
C ASP A 99 -11.26 -1.66 -16.05
N ARG A 100 -11.45 -2.36 -14.95
CA ARG A 100 -12.56 -2.13 -14.04
C ARG A 100 -12.12 -1.19 -12.93
N ASP A 101 -13.05 -0.36 -12.45
CA ASP A 101 -12.75 0.64 -11.43
C ASP A 101 -13.06 0.16 -10.01
N GLU A 102 -13.32 -1.13 -9.81
CA GLU A 102 -13.54 -1.75 -8.51
C GLU A 102 -12.21 -2.14 -7.86
N PHE A 103 -11.32 -1.17 -7.68
CA PHE A 103 -10.08 -1.36 -6.94
C PHE A 103 -9.82 -0.17 -6.03
N THR A 104 -9.02 -0.39 -4.98
CA THR A 104 -8.69 0.63 -3.98
C THR A 104 -7.22 0.55 -3.60
N LEU A 105 -6.69 1.66 -3.08
CA LEU A 105 -5.38 1.73 -2.46
C LEU A 105 -5.59 1.81 -0.96
N ASN A 106 -4.98 0.90 -0.19
CA ASN A 106 -5.26 0.78 1.23
C ASN A 106 -3.98 0.82 2.07
N ALA A 107 -4.03 1.60 3.15
CA ALA A 107 -3.03 1.56 4.21
C ALA A 107 -3.72 1.74 5.55
N ALA A 108 -3.36 0.92 6.52
CA ALA A 108 -3.87 1.03 7.88
C ALA A 108 -2.70 1.14 8.86
N LEU A 109 -2.78 2.12 9.75
CA LEU A 109 -1.86 2.24 10.87
C LEU A 109 -2.43 1.45 12.05
N ILE A 110 -1.72 0.39 12.42
CA ILE A 110 -2.12 -0.49 13.52
C ILE A 110 -1.37 -0.04 14.77
N ILE A 111 -2.10 0.28 15.82
CA ILE A 111 -1.55 0.72 17.11
C ILE A 111 -2.07 -0.21 18.19
N ASN A 112 -1.16 -0.79 18.97
CA ASN A 112 -1.49 -1.76 20.02
C ASN A 112 -2.37 -2.89 19.45
N LYS A 113 -2.03 -3.38 18.25
CA LYS A 113 -2.72 -4.45 17.53
C LYS A 113 -4.15 -4.09 17.09
N LYS A 114 -4.47 -2.78 16.99
CA LYS A 114 -5.79 -2.30 16.52
C LYS A 114 -5.61 -1.26 15.42
N PRO A 115 -6.44 -1.33 14.38
CA PRO A 115 -6.41 -0.35 13.31
C PRO A 115 -6.83 1.05 13.77
#